data_ecdee30e997ad47f68cfa4ea2d99ae55
#
_entry.id   ecdee30e997ad47f68cfa4ea2d99ae55
#
_cell.length_a   1.000
_cell.length_b   1.000
_cell.length_c   1.000
_cell.angle_alpha   90.00
_cell.angle_beta   90.00
_cell.angle_gamma   90.00
#
_symmetry.space_group_name_H-M   'P 1'
#
loop_
_entity.id
_entity.type
_entity.pdbx_description
1 polymer ?
#
loop_
_entity_poly.entity_id
_entity_poly.type
_entity_poly.pdbx_seq_one_letter_code
_entity_poly.pdbx_strand_id
1 'polypeptide(L)'
;MRYITFALAKGRLAKKAMDLLERTGITCEEMKDEQSRKLIFVNEELKLKFFLAKASDVPTYVEYGAADIGVVGKDTIMEEGRKLYEVLDLRMGKCRMCVAGPASAREYLKHHELIRVASKYPNIAKDYFYNKKHQTVEIIK
;
A
#
# COMPACT_ATOMS: atom_id res chain seq x y z
N MET A 1 -23.51 17.10 -9.46
CA MET A 1 -22.03 17.07 -9.33
C MET A 1 -21.61 15.69 -8.81
N ARG A 2 -20.64 15.04 -9.45
CA ARG A 2 -20.18 13.69 -9.08
C ARG A 2 -19.34 13.76 -7.79
N TYR A 3 -19.44 12.75 -6.93
CA TYR A 3 -18.53 12.60 -5.79
C TYR A 3 -17.12 12.22 -6.28
N ILE A 4 -16.10 12.78 -5.64
CA ILE A 4 -14.73 12.28 -5.74
C ILE A 4 -14.56 11.23 -4.64
N THR A 5 -14.15 10.05 -5.03
CA THR A 5 -14.07 8.89 -4.13
C THR A 5 -12.63 8.54 -3.81
N PHE A 6 -12.31 8.47 -2.52
CA PHE A 6 -11.01 8.06 -1.99
C PHE A 6 -11.06 6.63 -1.46
N ALA A 7 -10.14 5.79 -1.90
CA ALA A 7 -9.87 4.48 -1.29
C ALA A 7 -8.67 4.62 -0.36
N LEU A 8 -8.85 4.33 0.92
CA LEU A 8 -7.83 4.44 1.95
C LEU A 8 -7.46 3.06 2.48
N ALA A 9 -6.17 2.76 2.57
CA ALA A 9 -5.70 1.54 3.22
C ALA A 9 -6.04 1.57 4.71
N LYS A 10 -6.90 0.63 5.14
CA LYS A 10 -7.42 0.54 6.52
C LYS A 10 -6.28 0.49 7.56
N GLY A 11 -6.47 1.20 8.67
CA GLY A 11 -5.54 1.24 9.79
C GLY A 11 -4.81 2.58 9.92
N ARG A 12 -3.59 2.56 10.42
CA ARG A 12 -2.80 3.77 10.71
C ARG A 12 -2.59 4.69 9.51
N LEU A 13 -2.51 4.13 8.31
CA LEU A 13 -2.32 4.92 7.10
C LEU A 13 -3.56 5.77 6.78
N ALA A 14 -4.76 5.19 6.89
CA ALA A 14 -6.00 5.93 6.71
C ALA A 14 -6.11 7.10 7.68
N LYS A 15 -5.81 6.87 8.98
CA LYS A 15 -5.82 7.93 10.00
C LYS A 15 -4.87 9.07 9.64
N LYS A 16 -3.61 8.76 9.32
CA LYS A 16 -2.63 9.76 8.91
C LYS A 16 -3.01 10.51 7.63
N ALA A 17 -3.63 9.81 6.68
CA ALA A 17 -4.12 10.45 5.46
C ALA A 17 -5.24 11.45 5.75
N MET A 18 -6.18 11.09 6.64
CA MET A 18 -7.24 12.00 7.05
C MET A 18 -6.70 13.20 7.84
N ASP A 19 -5.75 13.00 8.76
CA ASP A 19 -5.09 14.09 9.48
C ASP A 19 -4.41 15.08 8.50
N LEU A 20 -3.83 14.56 7.42
CA LEU A 20 -3.21 15.40 6.39
C LEU A 20 -4.25 16.19 5.59
N LEU A 21 -5.35 15.54 5.21
CA LEU A 21 -6.46 16.18 4.48
C LEU A 21 -7.14 17.26 5.33
N GLU A 22 -7.33 17.04 6.64
CA GLU A 22 -7.88 18.04 7.54
C GLU A 22 -7.09 19.35 7.56
N ARG A 23 -5.78 19.28 7.42
CA ARG A 23 -4.92 20.49 7.33
C ARG A 23 -5.23 21.32 6.09
N THR A 24 -5.81 20.73 5.07
CA THR A 24 -6.22 21.41 3.83
C THR A 24 -7.71 21.78 3.82
N GLY A 25 -8.40 21.59 4.94
CA GLY A 25 -9.83 21.87 5.08
C GLY A 25 -10.74 20.73 4.59
N ILE A 26 -10.18 19.59 4.23
CA ILE A 26 -10.95 18.40 3.81
C ILE A 26 -11.22 17.54 5.05
N THR A 27 -12.44 17.53 5.52
CA THR A 27 -12.87 16.79 6.71
C THR A 27 -13.91 15.74 6.38
N CYS A 28 -14.03 14.74 7.23
CA CYS A 28 -15.13 13.79 7.22
C CYS A 28 -15.49 13.42 8.66
N GLU A 29 -16.49 14.08 9.22
CA GLU A 29 -16.88 13.91 10.63
C GLU A 29 -17.27 12.46 10.96
N GLU A 30 -17.88 11.76 10.01
CA GLU A 30 -18.24 10.35 10.18
C GLU A 30 -17.02 9.42 10.44
N MET A 31 -15.84 9.80 9.97
CA MET A 31 -14.60 9.02 10.16
C MET A 31 -13.95 9.22 11.52
N LYS A 32 -14.40 10.20 12.30
CA LYS A 32 -13.88 10.47 13.64
C LYS A 32 -14.37 9.49 14.70
N ASP A 33 -15.47 8.77 14.41
CA ASP A 33 -15.98 7.72 15.28
C ASP A 33 -15.12 6.44 15.14
N GLU A 34 -14.17 6.27 16.05
CA GLU A 34 -13.27 5.10 16.08
C GLU A 34 -14.01 3.78 16.39
N GLN A 35 -15.22 3.82 16.93
CA GLN A 35 -16.04 2.63 17.22
C GLN A 35 -16.91 2.23 16.03
N SER A 36 -16.99 3.06 15.01
CA SER A 36 -17.77 2.77 13.82
C SER A 36 -17.22 1.57 13.05
N ARG A 37 -18.12 0.64 12.70
CA ARG A 37 -17.82 -0.47 11.78
C ARG A 37 -18.08 -0.10 10.32
N LYS A 38 -18.44 1.12 10.06
CA LYS A 38 -18.65 1.67 8.72
C LYS A 38 -17.36 1.56 7.90
N LEU A 39 -17.51 1.27 6.63
CA LEU A 39 -16.39 1.25 5.68
C LEU A 39 -16.51 2.34 4.63
N ILE A 40 -17.66 2.97 4.51
CA ILE A 40 -17.93 4.04 3.55
C ILE A 40 -18.41 5.26 4.33
N PHE A 41 -17.82 6.40 4.06
CA PHE A 41 -18.05 7.67 4.73
C PHE A 41 -18.25 8.76 3.69
N VAL A 42 -19.12 9.71 3.96
CA VAL A 42 -19.48 10.76 3.00
C VAL A 42 -19.38 12.14 3.63
N ASN A 43 -18.77 13.05 2.91
CA ASN A 43 -18.89 14.49 3.16
C ASN A 43 -19.76 15.09 2.07
N GLU A 44 -20.99 15.40 2.42
CA GLU A 44 -22.01 15.92 1.47
C GLU A 44 -21.70 17.32 0.98
N GLU A 45 -21.13 18.16 1.83
CA GLU A 45 -20.79 19.54 1.52
C GLU A 45 -19.71 19.62 0.44
N LEU A 46 -18.62 18.86 0.65
CA LEU A 46 -17.48 18.82 -0.29
C LEU A 46 -17.70 17.84 -1.44
N LYS A 47 -18.78 17.06 -1.45
CA LYS A 47 -19.04 15.98 -2.40
C LYS A 47 -17.88 14.97 -2.47
N LEU A 48 -17.39 14.57 -1.30
CA LEU A 48 -16.33 13.58 -1.15
C LEU A 48 -16.86 12.31 -0.52
N LYS A 49 -16.34 11.19 -0.98
CA LYS A 49 -16.60 9.87 -0.43
C LYS A 49 -15.28 9.18 -0.08
N PHE A 50 -15.24 8.58 1.08
CA PHE A 50 -14.09 7.81 1.54
C PHE A 50 -14.52 6.39 1.82
N PHE A 51 -13.71 5.42 1.43
CA PHE A 51 -13.91 4.06 1.91
C PHE A 51 -12.59 3.39 2.33
N LEU A 52 -12.72 2.52 3.32
CA LEU A 52 -11.60 1.77 3.89
C LEU A 52 -11.51 0.39 3.22
N ALA A 53 -10.34 0.04 2.72
CA ALA A 53 -10.07 -1.23 2.07
C ALA A 53 -8.78 -1.88 2.57
N LYS A 54 -8.56 -3.14 2.24
CA LYS A 54 -7.23 -3.75 2.39
C LYS A 54 -6.25 -3.00 1.51
N ALA A 55 -5.01 -2.83 2.00
CA ALA A 55 -3.97 -2.14 1.24
C ALA A 55 -3.77 -2.73 -0.16
N SER A 56 -3.75 -4.06 -0.28
CA SER A 56 -3.62 -4.77 -1.56
C SER A 56 -4.75 -4.49 -2.56
N ASP A 57 -5.93 -4.13 -2.07
CA ASP A 57 -7.11 -3.92 -2.92
C ASP A 57 -7.23 -2.48 -3.42
N VAL A 58 -6.62 -1.51 -2.72
CA VAL A 58 -6.67 -0.09 -3.07
C VAL A 58 -6.24 0.17 -4.51
N PRO A 59 -5.10 -0.35 -5.01
CA PRO A 59 -4.70 -0.17 -6.40
C PRO A 59 -5.72 -0.71 -7.39
N THR A 60 -6.37 -1.81 -7.09
CA THR A 60 -7.43 -2.40 -7.93
C THR A 60 -8.64 -1.48 -8.03
N TYR A 61 -9.10 -0.93 -6.91
CA TYR A 61 -10.25 -0.02 -6.90
C TYR A 61 -10.00 1.25 -7.72
N VAL A 62 -8.77 1.75 -7.70
CA VAL A 62 -8.42 2.93 -8.49
C VAL A 62 -8.30 2.58 -9.97
N GLU A 63 -7.64 1.48 -10.33
CA GLU A 63 -7.48 1.05 -11.72
C GLU A 63 -8.83 0.83 -12.42
N TYR A 64 -9.79 0.23 -11.73
CA TYR A 64 -11.14 -0.02 -12.27
C TYR A 64 -12.12 1.13 -12.07
N GLY A 65 -11.70 2.25 -11.54
CA GLY A 65 -12.53 3.45 -11.39
C GLY A 65 -13.59 3.36 -10.29
N ALA A 66 -13.50 2.38 -9.38
CA ALA A 66 -14.34 2.35 -8.18
C ALA A 66 -13.93 3.43 -7.17
N ALA A 67 -12.68 3.86 -7.23
CA ALA A 67 -12.17 5.06 -6.58
C ALA A 67 -11.46 5.95 -7.59
N ASP A 68 -11.52 7.26 -7.38
CA ASP A 68 -10.78 8.24 -8.18
C ASP A 68 -9.34 8.38 -7.69
N ILE A 69 -9.14 8.27 -6.38
CA ILE A 69 -7.85 8.45 -5.70
C ILE A 69 -7.66 7.32 -4.69
N GLY A 70 -6.45 6.78 -4.62
CA GLY A 70 -6.06 5.82 -3.60
C GLY A 70 -4.93 6.35 -2.72
N VAL A 71 -4.96 6.02 -1.43
CA VAL A 71 -3.86 6.28 -0.50
C VAL A 71 -3.38 4.95 0.06
N VAL A 72 -2.15 4.59 -0.28
CA VAL A 72 -1.60 3.26 0.01
C VAL A 72 -0.07 3.33 0.10
N GLY A 73 0.55 2.32 0.69
CA GLY A 73 2.00 2.22 0.76
C GLY A 73 2.65 2.03 -0.61
N LYS A 74 3.84 2.58 -0.79
CA LYS A 74 4.65 2.41 -2.01
C LYS A 74 4.96 0.94 -2.29
N ASP A 75 5.19 0.16 -1.24
CA ASP A 75 5.39 -1.28 -1.32
C ASP A 75 4.21 -2.01 -1.98
N THR A 76 2.99 -1.60 -1.63
CA THR A 76 1.78 -2.17 -2.24
C THR A 76 1.65 -1.77 -3.71
N ILE A 77 1.93 -0.53 -4.06
CA ILE A 77 1.91 -0.09 -5.47
C ILE A 77 2.91 -0.90 -6.29
N MET A 78 4.11 -1.10 -5.77
CA MET A 78 5.15 -1.89 -6.45
C MET A 78 4.79 -3.37 -6.56
N GLU A 79 4.23 -3.94 -5.50
CA GLU A 79 3.86 -5.37 -5.47
C GLU A 79 2.73 -5.69 -6.43
N GLU A 80 1.68 -4.86 -6.43
CA GLU A 80 0.51 -5.06 -7.28
C GLU A 80 0.79 -4.78 -8.77
N GLY A 81 1.75 -3.91 -9.08
CA GLY A 81 2.23 -3.64 -10.44
C GLY A 81 1.17 -3.17 -11.42
N ARG A 82 0.12 -2.50 -10.92
CA ARG A 82 -1.00 -2.04 -11.75
C ARG A 82 -0.67 -0.75 -12.49
N LYS A 83 -1.37 -0.48 -13.60
CA LYS A 83 -1.21 0.72 -14.42
C LYS A 83 -1.87 1.93 -13.75
N LEU A 84 -1.14 2.57 -12.85
CA LEU A 84 -1.61 3.71 -12.07
C LEU A 84 -0.61 4.86 -12.14
N TYR A 85 -1.13 6.07 -11.98
CA TYR A 85 -0.30 7.25 -11.78
C TYR A 85 -0.03 7.44 -10.28
N GLU A 86 1.23 7.59 -9.91
CA GLU A 86 1.64 8.03 -8.59
C GLU A 86 1.72 9.56 -8.60
N VAL A 87 0.67 10.19 -8.09
CA VAL A 87 0.47 11.64 -8.24
C VAL A 87 1.25 12.43 -7.18
N LEU A 88 1.33 11.89 -5.96
CA LEU A 88 1.93 12.59 -4.83
C LEU A 88 2.54 11.60 -3.82
N ASP A 89 3.79 11.84 -3.45
CA ASP A 89 4.41 11.21 -2.29
C ASP A 89 4.06 11.99 -1.03
N LEU A 90 3.26 11.40 -0.16
CA LEU A 90 2.83 12.02 1.10
C LEU A 90 3.95 12.09 2.16
N ARG A 91 5.11 11.50 1.90
CA ARG A 91 6.31 11.48 2.77
C ARG A 91 6.05 10.99 4.19
N MET A 92 5.05 10.13 4.37
CA MET A 92 4.69 9.53 5.65
C MET A 92 4.88 8.02 5.63
N GLY A 93 5.08 7.43 6.82
CA GLY A 93 5.25 5.98 6.94
C GLY A 93 6.51 5.46 6.26
N LYS A 94 7.58 6.22 6.22
CA LYS A 94 8.84 5.80 5.62
C LYS A 94 9.32 4.49 6.21
N CYS A 95 9.64 3.54 5.36
CA CYS A 95 10.19 2.24 5.71
C CYS A 95 11.15 1.75 4.62
N ARG A 96 11.79 0.64 4.88
CA ARG A 96 12.60 -0.06 3.88
C ARG A 96 12.34 -1.56 3.98
N MET A 97 12.37 -2.23 2.85
CA MET A 97 12.33 -3.67 2.81
C MET A 97 13.75 -4.22 2.94
N CYS A 98 13.91 -5.23 3.77
CA CYS A 98 15.20 -5.84 4.05
C CYS A 98 15.13 -7.34 3.83
N VAL A 99 16.22 -7.91 3.36
CA VAL A 99 16.43 -9.36 3.41
C VAL A 99 16.92 -9.71 4.82
N ALA A 100 16.24 -10.63 5.48
CA ALA A 100 16.57 -11.10 6.82
C ALA A 100 16.65 -12.63 6.84
N GLY A 101 17.50 -13.14 7.70
CA GLY A 101 17.67 -14.59 7.90
C GLY A 101 18.56 -14.87 9.12
N PRO A 102 18.73 -16.14 9.50
CA PRO A 102 19.68 -16.51 10.53
C PRO A 102 21.10 -16.06 10.16
N ALA A 103 21.90 -15.71 11.15
CA ALA A 103 23.31 -15.31 10.92
C ALA A 103 24.11 -16.38 10.16
N SER A 104 23.83 -17.65 10.42
CA SER A 104 24.41 -18.80 9.71
C SER A 104 24.06 -18.86 8.22
N ALA A 105 22.95 -18.24 7.79
CA ALA A 105 22.56 -18.23 6.39
C ALA A 105 23.40 -17.30 5.51
N ARG A 106 24.24 -16.45 6.09
CA ARG A 106 25.06 -15.49 5.35
C ARG A 106 26.00 -16.16 4.34
N GLU A 107 26.64 -17.24 4.74
CA GLU A 107 27.53 -18.00 3.84
C GLU A 107 26.72 -18.80 2.81
N TYR A 108 25.59 -19.37 3.21
CA TYR A 108 24.66 -20.04 2.30
C TYR A 108 24.24 -19.14 1.14
N LEU A 109 23.88 -17.89 1.44
CA LEU A 109 23.43 -16.91 0.43
C LEU A 109 24.51 -16.56 -0.60
N LYS A 110 25.80 -16.75 -0.28
CA LYS A 110 26.91 -16.47 -1.19
C LYS A 110 27.18 -17.58 -2.19
N HIS A 111 26.87 -18.82 -1.83
CA HIS A 111 27.35 -20.02 -2.54
C HIS A 111 26.25 -20.87 -3.16
N HIS A 112 24.98 -20.55 -2.93
CA HIS A 112 23.86 -21.34 -3.46
C HIS A 112 23.19 -20.64 -4.64
N GLU A 113 22.96 -21.42 -5.70
CA GLU A 113 22.31 -20.94 -6.91
C GLU A 113 20.80 -20.74 -6.72
N LEU A 114 20.17 -21.54 -5.87
CA LEU A 114 18.75 -21.46 -5.55
C LEU A 114 18.52 -21.11 -4.08
N ILE A 115 17.85 -20.00 -3.83
CA ILE A 115 17.51 -19.53 -2.49
C ILE A 115 16.00 -19.55 -2.31
N ARG A 116 15.54 -20.05 -1.17
CA ARG A 116 14.14 -19.97 -0.77
C ARG A 116 13.88 -18.72 0.06
N VAL A 117 12.91 -17.92 -0.37
CA VAL A 117 12.54 -16.65 0.24
C VAL A 117 11.07 -16.65 0.59
N ALA A 118 10.76 -16.48 1.88
CA ALA A 118 9.39 -16.26 2.33
C ALA A 118 9.09 -14.76 2.31
N SER A 119 8.03 -14.34 1.61
CA SER A 119 7.65 -12.94 1.52
C SER A 119 6.18 -12.75 1.23
N LYS A 120 5.59 -11.76 1.89
CA LYS A 120 4.28 -11.20 1.54
C LYS A 120 4.30 -10.43 0.21
N TYR A 121 5.50 -10.11 -0.29
CA TYR A 121 5.73 -9.30 -1.49
C TYR A 121 6.54 -10.07 -2.54
N PRO A 122 5.93 -11.10 -3.17
CA PRO A 122 6.63 -11.99 -4.10
C PRO A 122 7.20 -11.27 -5.32
N ASN A 123 6.49 -10.30 -5.87
CA ASN A 123 6.95 -9.57 -7.05
C ASN A 123 8.14 -8.68 -6.75
N ILE A 124 8.10 -7.95 -5.63
CA ILE A 124 9.24 -7.14 -5.16
C ILE A 124 10.44 -8.03 -4.87
N ALA A 125 10.23 -9.18 -4.21
CA ALA A 125 11.30 -10.10 -3.90
C ALA A 125 11.94 -10.68 -5.16
N LYS A 126 11.14 -11.11 -6.13
CA LYS A 126 11.63 -11.59 -7.45
C LYS A 126 12.46 -10.52 -8.15
N ASP A 127 11.93 -9.31 -8.27
CA ASP A 127 12.64 -8.21 -8.92
C ASP A 127 13.99 -7.95 -8.26
N TYR A 128 14.04 -7.93 -6.93
CA TYR A 128 15.27 -7.71 -6.20
C TYR A 128 16.31 -8.81 -6.46
N PHE A 129 15.93 -10.07 -6.36
CA PHE A 129 16.89 -11.17 -6.51
C PHE A 129 17.29 -11.38 -7.96
N TYR A 130 16.36 -11.38 -8.91
CA TYR A 130 16.68 -11.59 -10.32
C TYR A 130 17.41 -10.39 -10.93
N ASN A 131 16.88 -9.18 -10.79
CA ASN A 131 17.38 -8.03 -11.52
C ASN A 131 18.55 -7.32 -10.82
N LYS A 132 18.59 -7.31 -9.48
CA LYS A 132 19.65 -6.63 -8.74
C LYS A 132 20.75 -7.56 -8.23
N LYS A 133 20.42 -8.80 -7.92
CA LYS A 133 21.37 -9.77 -7.38
C LYS A 133 21.76 -10.86 -8.37
N HIS A 134 21.07 -10.97 -9.50
CA HIS A 134 21.26 -12.04 -10.50
C HIS A 134 21.22 -13.44 -9.88
N GLN A 135 20.30 -13.63 -8.96
CA GLN A 135 20.15 -14.82 -8.15
C GLN A 135 18.78 -15.46 -8.40
N THR A 136 18.75 -16.78 -8.59
CA THR A 136 17.49 -17.53 -8.71
C THR A 136 16.87 -17.76 -7.34
N VAL A 137 15.58 -17.50 -7.21
CA VAL A 137 14.86 -17.69 -5.94
C VAL A 137 13.57 -18.47 -6.13
N GLU A 138 13.26 -19.29 -5.14
CA GLU A 138 11.93 -19.87 -4.93
C GLU A 138 11.19 -19.02 -3.91
N ILE A 139 10.06 -18.43 -4.30
CA ILE A 139 9.27 -17.57 -3.41
C ILE A 139 8.15 -18.36 -2.75
N ILE A 140 8.10 -18.29 -1.42
CA ILE A 140 7.03 -18.82 -0.59
C ILE A 140 6.21 -17.65 -0.07
N LYS A 141 4.90 -17.63 -0.37
CA LYS A 141 3.97 -16.58 0.04
C LYS A 141 3.19 -16.97 1.31
#